data_21820c09e79699cbbcac0bd71b8aeeb6
#
_entry.id   21820c09e79699cbbcac0bd71b8aeeb6
#
_cell.length_a   1.000
_cell.length_b   1.000
_cell.length_c   1.000
_cell.angle_alpha   90.00
_cell.angle_beta   90.00
_cell.angle_gamma   90.00
#
_symmetry.space_group_name_H-M   'P 1'
#
loop_
_entity.id
_entity.type
_entity.pdbx_description
1 polymer ?
#
loop_
_entity_poly.entity_id
_entity_poly.type
_entity_poly.pdbx_seq_one_letter_code
_entity_poly.pdbx_strand_id
1 'polypeptide(L)'
;MLFLVHMIVNIPKDLPKDVAQEIIAKEKAYSQDLQRSGKWPHLWRVVGEYANYSIFEAESNDELHDMISNLPLFPYMEIKVTPLAKHPSAI
;
A
#
# COMPACT_ATOMS: atom_id res chain seq x y z
N MET A 1 1.34 7.09 -14.25
CA MET A 1 1.63 8.09 -13.19
C MET A 1 2.15 7.37 -11.96
N LEU A 2 3.21 7.89 -11.37
CA LEU A 2 3.82 7.30 -10.18
C LEU A 2 3.38 8.05 -8.93
N PHE A 3 3.16 7.29 -7.87
CA PHE A 3 2.78 7.82 -6.56
C PHE A 3 3.63 7.18 -5.48
N LEU A 4 4.18 8.02 -4.60
CA LEU A 4 4.78 7.55 -3.36
C LEU A 4 3.68 7.44 -2.31
N VAL A 5 3.55 6.27 -1.71
CA VAL A 5 2.50 6.03 -0.70
C VAL A 5 3.16 5.55 0.58
N HIS A 6 2.91 6.28 1.67
CA HIS A 6 3.34 5.90 3.00
C HIS A 6 2.14 5.31 3.74
N MET A 7 2.26 4.08 4.19
CA MET A 7 1.20 3.36 4.90
C MET A 7 1.66 3.00 6.29
N ILE A 8 0.87 3.36 7.29
CA ILE A 8 1.07 2.96 8.69
C ILE A 8 -0.10 2.06 9.07
N VAL A 9 0.18 0.85 9.57
CA VAL A 9 -0.85 -0.13 9.90
C VAL A 9 -1.05 -0.17 11.41
N ASN A 10 -2.30 0.02 11.85
CA ASN A 10 -2.70 -0.03 13.26
C ASN A 10 -3.86 -1.00 13.42
N ILE A 11 -3.55 -2.29 13.57
CA ILE A 11 -4.58 -3.31 13.80
C ILE A 11 -5.05 -3.19 15.26
N PRO A 12 -6.38 -3.05 15.51
CA PRO A 12 -6.89 -2.95 16.87
C PRO A 12 -6.51 -4.19 17.70
N LYS A 13 -6.10 -3.95 18.95
CA LYS A 13 -5.69 -5.04 19.84
C LYS A 13 -6.84 -5.96 20.24
N ASP A 14 -8.07 -5.44 20.20
CA ASP A 14 -9.28 -6.18 20.54
C ASP A 14 -9.84 -6.98 19.35
N LEU A 15 -9.26 -6.84 18.16
CA LEU A 15 -9.63 -7.67 17.03
C LEU A 15 -9.19 -9.11 17.29
N PRO A 16 -10.10 -10.12 17.17
CA PRO A 16 -9.73 -11.51 17.36
C PRO A 16 -8.52 -11.91 16.52
N LYS A 17 -7.60 -12.65 17.12
CA LYS A 17 -6.33 -12.99 16.49
C LYS A 17 -6.49 -13.74 15.18
N ASP A 18 -7.44 -14.68 15.14
CA ASP A 18 -7.74 -15.46 13.94
C ASP A 18 -8.30 -14.58 12.81
N VAL A 19 -9.14 -13.60 13.16
CA VAL A 19 -9.67 -12.62 12.21
C VAL A 19 -8.55 -11.75 11.65
N ALA A 20 -7.68 -11.24 12.53
CA ALA A 20 -6.53 -10.44 12.12
C ALA A 20 -5.61 -11.21 11.17
N GLN A 21 -5.31 -12.46 11.47
CA GLN A 21 -4.46 -13.30 10.63
C GLN A 21 -5.06 -13.56 9.26
N GLU A 22 -6.38 -13.75 9.18
CA GLU A 22 -7.07 -13.92 7.91
C GLU A 22 -6.97 -12.65 7.04
N ILE A 23 -7.19 -11.48 7.64
CA ILE A 23 -7.07 -10.20 6.94
C ILE A 23 -5.64 -10.00 6.43
N ILE A 24 -4.63 -10.28 7.25
CA ILE A 24 -3.21 -10.18 6.87
C ILE A 24 -2.89 -11.10 5.69
N ALA A 25 -3.41 -12.32 5.71
CA ALA A 25 -3.19 -13.27 4.61
C ALA A 25 -3.82 -12.78 3.30
N LYS A 26 -5.03 -12.22 3.37
CA LYS A 26 -5.70 -11.62 2.20
C LYS A 26 -4.96 -10.38 1.70
N GLU A 27 -4.45 -9.56 2.62
CA GLU A 27 -3.64 -8.39 2.30
C GLU A 27 -2.40 -8.80 1.51
N LYS A 28 -1.70 -9.83 1.97
CA LYS A 28 -0.51 -10.35 1.32
C LYS A 28 -0.81 -10.81 -0.11
N ALA A 29 -1.87 -11.59 -0.29
CA ALA A 29 -2.26 -12.10 -1.60
C ALA A 29 -2.63 -10.96 -2.56
N TYR A 30 -3.43 -10.00 -2.12
CA TYR A 30 -3.83 -8.84 -2.90
C TYR A 30 -2.63 -7.98 -3.30
N SER A 31 -1.75 -7.68 -2.34
CA SER A 31 -0.55 -6.87 -2.61
C SER A 31 0.39 -7.55 -3.60
N GLN A 32 0.56 -8.87 -3.50
CA GLN A 32 1.42 -9.60 -4.42
C GLN A 32 0.84 -9.65 -5.83
N ASP A 33 -0.49 -9.74 -5.97
CA ASP A 33 -1.14 -9.67 -7.28
C ASP A 33 -0.91 -8.32 -7.95
N LEU A 34 -1.04 -7.23 -7.19
CA LEU A 34 -0.76 -5.88 -7.71
C LEU A 34 0.72 -5.71 -8.08
N GLN A 35 1.63 -6.28 -7.29
CA GLN A 35 3.06 -6.25 -7.60
C GLN A 35 3.37 -7.00 -8.90
N ARG A 36 2.80 -8.19 -9.08
CA ARG A 36 2.99 -8.97 -10.32
C ARG A 36 2.41 -8.29 -11.54
N SER A 37 1.33 -7.54 -11.39
CA SER A 37 0.70 -6.81 -12.48
C SER A 37 1.46 -5.54 -12.88
N GLY A 38 2.48 -5.15 -12.12
CA GLY A 38 3.22 -3.90 -12.34
C GLY A 38 2.57 -2.66 -11.76
N LYS A 39 1.41 -2.80 -11.11
CA LYS A 39 0.71 -1.67 -10.49
C LYS A 39 1.33 -1.23 -9.17
N TRP A 40 2.11 -2.10 -8.54
CA TRP A 40 2.81 -1.83 -7.28
C TRP A 40 4.28 -2.21 -7.42
N PRO A 41 5.08 -1.42 -8.16
CA PRO A 41 6.45 -1.83 -8.50
C PRO A 41 7.42 -1.89 -7.34
N HIS A 42 7.19 -1.12 -6.26
CA HIS A 42 8.10 -1.13 -5.12
C HIS A 42 7.35 -1.10 -3.79
N LEU A 43 7.81 -1.92 -2.86
CA LEU A 43 7.25 -2.04 -1.51
C LEU A 43 8.40 -2.26 -0.53
N TRP A 44 8.63 -1.30 0.38
CA TRP A 44 9.70 -1.37 1.37
C TRP A 44 9.15 -1.20 2.79
N ARG A 45 9.62 -2.05 3.69
CA ARG A 45 9.34 -1.93 5.12
C ARG A 45 10.09 -0.74 5.69
N VAL A 46 9.42 0.08 6.53
CA VAL A 46 10.12 1.04 7.37
C VAL A 46 10.74 0.28 8.54
N VAL A 47 12.06 0.42 8.70
CA VAL A 47 12.78 -0.31 9.73
C VAL A 47 12.23 0.04 11.12
N GLY A 48 11.84 -0.99 11.88
CA GLY A 48 11.36 -0.83 13.25
C GLY A 48 9.88 -0.43 13.38
N GLU A 49 9.13 -0.31 12.27
CA GLU A 49 7.74 0.12 12.30
C GLU A 49 6.85 -0.85 11.51
N TYR A 50 5.58 -0.94 11.89
CA TYR A 50 4.58 -1.64 11.08
C TYR A 50 4.04 -0.67 10.02
N ALA A 51 4.92 -0.32 9.12
CA ALA A 51 4.69 0.70 8.11
C ALA A 51 5.51 0.39 6.86
N ASN A 52 5.13 0.97 5.73
CA ASN A 52 5.87 0.81 4.49
C ASN A 52 5.88 2.10 3.68
N TYR A 53 6.88 2.21 2.82
CA TYR A 53 6.88 3.12 1.69
C TYR A 53 6.71 2.30 0.41
N SER A 54 5.82 2.75 -0.44
CA SER A 54 5.45 2.06 -1.66
C SER A 54 5.46 3.01 -2.84
N ILE A 55 5.78 2.46 -4.01
CA ILE A 55 5.55 3.15 -5.28
C ILE A 55 4.41 2.42 -5.99
N PHE A 56 3.39 3.17 -6.36
CA PHE A 56 2.28 2.68 -7.18
C PHE A 56 2.35 3.30 -8.57
N GLU A 57 2.02 2.50 -9.57
CA GLU A 57 1.79 2.95 -10.94
C GLU A 57 0.29 2.92 -11.20
N ALA A 58 -0.30 4.07 -11.53
CA ALA A 58 -1.71 4.18 -11.82
C ALA A 58 -1.94 5.17 -12.95
N GLU A 59 -3.00 4.97 -13.72
CA GLU A 59 -3.34 5.86 -14.84
C GLU A 59 -4.04 7.13 -14.38
N SER A 60 -4.62 7.09 -13.17
CA SER A 60 -5.38 8.22 -12.63
C SER A 60 -5.38 8.17 -11.11
N ASN A 61 -5.79 9.28 -10.49
CA ASN A 61 -6.02 9.33 -9.05
C ASN A 61 -7.12 8.35 -8.64
N ASP A 62 -8.15 8.20 -9.47
CA ASP A 62 -9.27 7.29 -9.18
C ASP A 62 -8.81 5.84 -9.17
N GLU A 63 -7.97 5.43 -10.11
CA GLU A 63 -7.39 4.08 -10.12
C GLU A 63 -6.55 3.82 -8.88
N LEU A 64 -5.70 4.78 -8.48
CA LEU A 64 -4.91 4.65 -7.27
C LEU A 64 -5.80 4.50 -6.04
N HIS A 65 -6.83 5.34 -5.94
CA HIS A 65 -7.76 5.27 -4.81
C HIS A 65 -8.45 3.91 -4.73
N ASP A 66 -8.89 3.39 -5.87
CA ASP A 66 -9.51 2.06 -5.91
C ASP A 66 -8.55 0.97 -5.45
N MET A 67 -7.31 0.99 -5.91
CA MET A 67 -6.31 0.01 -5.48
C MET A 67 -6.05 0.06 -3.99
N ILE A 68 -5.87 1.25 -3.44
CA ILE A 68 -5.57 1.44 -2.02
C ILE A 68 -6.78 1.10 -1.15
N SER A 69 -7.96 1.60 -1.51
CA SER A 69 -9.16 1.41 -0.71
C SER A 69 -9.65 -0.05 -0.69
N ASN A 70 -9.22 -0.86 -1.64
CA ASN A 70 -9.54 -2.29 -1.67
C ASN A 70 -8.51 -3.16 -0.92
N LEU A 71 -7.47 -2.57 -0.36
CA LEU A 71 -6.56 -3.30 0.52
C LEU A 71 -7.32 -3.83 1.74
N PRO A 72 -7.22 -5.13 2.05
CA PRO A 72 -7.90 -5.69 3.22
C PRO A 72 -7.58 -4.99 4.54
N LEU A 73 -6.35 -4.44 4.68
CA LEU A 73 -5.95 -3.69 5.87
C LEU A 73 -6.29 -2.20 5.81
N PHE A 74 -6.90 -1.73 4.71
CA PHE A 74 -7.19 -0.31 4.53
C PHE A 74 -7.89 0.35 5.73
N PRO A 75 -8.93 -0.28 6.36
CA PRO A 75 -9.61 0.33 7.50
C PRO A 75 -8.70 0.61 8.70
N TYR A 76 -7.54 -0.04 8.75
CA TYR A 76 -6.59 0.06 9.87
C TYR A 76 -5.32 0.82 9.47
N MET A 77 -5.33 1.51 8.35
CA MET A 77 -4.18 2.23 7.83
C MET A 77 -4.32 3.74 7.96
N GLU A 78 -3.19 4.38 8.26
CA GLU A 78 -2.98 5.80 7.99
C GLU A 78 -2.18 5.89 6.70
N ILE A 79 -2.69 6.66 5.72
CA ILE A 79 -2.09 6.69 4.38
C ILE A 79 -1.80 8.12 3.98
N LYS A 80 -0.59 8.34 3.47
CA LYS A 80 -0.21 9.60 2.84
C LYS A 80 0.24 9.31 1.41
N VAL A 81 -0.37 10.00 0.46
CA VAL A 81 -0.05 9.88 -0.97
C VAL A 81 0.69 11.12 -1.43
N THR A 82 1.78 10.91 -2.15
CA THR A 82 2.54 11.99 -2.78
C THR A 82 2.65 11.69 -4.28
N PRO A 83 1.98 12.45 -5.14
CA PRO A 83 2.13 12.28 -6.58
C PRO A 83 3.56 12.66 -6.99
N LEU A 84 4.11 11.90 -7.93
CA LEU A 84 5.48 12.10 -8.39
C LEU A 84 5.49 12.47 -9.87
N ALA A 85 6.39 13.37 -10.21
CA ALA A 85 6.71 13.69 -11.59
C ALA A 85 8.19 13.39 -11.84
N LYS A 86 8.55 13.16 -13.10
CA LYS A 86 9.94 12.99 -13.45
C LYS A 86 10.70 14.29 -13.21
N HIS A 87 11.76 14.22 -12.43
CA HIS A 87 12.63 15.38 -12.21
C HIS A 87 13.35 15.72 -13.51
N PRO A 88 13.51 17.01 -13.87
CA PRO A 88 14.20 17.39 -15.10
C PRO A 88 15.64 16.87 -15.22
N SER A 89 16.29 16.62 -14.08
CA SER A 89 17.66 16.07 -14.04
C SER A 89 17.70 14.55 -13.91
N ALA A 90 16.56 13.86 -13.91
CA ALA A 90 16.52 12.39 -13.82
C ALA A 90 17.06 11.79 -15.12
N ILE A 91 17.82 10.71 -14.98
CA ILE A 91 18.42 9.99 -16.10
C ILE A 91 17.76 8.63 -16.29
#